data_a0c3484db8a3b8dcf1db58533fe294f9
#
_entry.id   a0c3484db8a3b8dcf1db58533fe294f9
#
_cell.length_a   1.000
_cell.length_b   1.000
_cell.length_c   1.000
_cell.angle_alpha   90.00
_cell.angle_beta   90.00
_cell.angle_gamma   90.00
#
_symmetry.space_group_name_H-M   'P 1'
#
loop_
_entity.id
_entity.type
_entity.pdbx_description
1 polymer ?
#
loop_
_entity_poly.entity_id
_entity_poly.type
_entity_poly.pdbx_seq_one_letter_code
_entity_poly.pdbx_strand_id
1 'polypeptide(L)'
;MAKNLLESNRVLSGSFGEIWMDGVWLANFNAGELSVEIQYEKIKRSGSRKAGNKPMSIECTGSIRGYKISSAFARKIGQIMDDRAGAFVCQLVMKLDDPEAYGAERVLAKGVQFTKIDVMKFEHGSPVETEWPFVFEDYEFLDFIEEE
;
A
#
# COMPACT_ATOMS: atom_id res chain seq x y z
N MET A 1 14.65 -28.53 -16.29
CA MET A 1 14.85 -28.79 -14.88
C MET A 1 13.76 -28.11 -14.06
N ALA A 2 13.00 -28.84 -13.36
CA ALA A 2 11.93 -28.28 -12.58
C ALA A 2 12.45 -27.86 -11.19
N LYS A 3 12.06 -26.69 -10.76
CA LYS A 3 12.24 -26.22 -9.39
C LYS A 3 10.90 -26.33 -8.69
N ASN A 4 10.61 -27.50 -8.19
CA ASN A 4 9.29 -27.77 -7.62
C ASN A 4 9.24 -27.53 -6.11
N LEU A 5 10.38 -27.33 -5.47
CA LEU A 5 10.44 -27.12 -4.04
C LEU A 5 10.71 -25.65 -3.72
N LEU A 6 9.92 -25.13 -2.79
CA LEU A 6 10.10 -23.78 -2.27
C LEU A 6 11.36 -23.72 -1.41
N GLU A 7 12.25 -22.81 -1.76
CA GLU A 7 13.39 -22.47 -0.92
C GLU A 7 12.92 -21.47 0.13
N SER A 8 12.78 -21.89 1.37
CA SER A 8 12.16 -21.07 2.43
C SER A 8 12.92 -19.78 2.71
N ASN A 9 14.24 -19.77 2.50
CA ASN A 9 15.03 -18.54 2.70
C ASN A 9 14.84 -17.50 1.59
N ARG A 10 14.20 -17.86 0.47
CA ARG A 10 13.85 -16.93 -0.61
C ARG A 10 12.52 -16.23 -0.40
N VAL A 11 11.75 -16.68 0.58
CA VAL A 11 10.51 -16.01 0.95
C VAL A 11 10.83 -14.67 1.59
N LEU A 12 10.17 -13.61 1.12
CA LEU A 12 10.42 -12.27 1.61
C LEU A 12 9.99 -12.11 3.07
N SER A 13 10.86 -11.49 3.87
CA SER A 13 10.55 -11.14 5.23
C SER A 13 10.07 -9.69 5.32
N GLY A 14 8.90 -9.49 5.94
CA GLY A 14 8.37 -8.15 6.18
C GLY A 14 9.24 -7.28 7.09
N SER A 15 10.18 -7.89 7.83
CA SER A 15 11.10 -7.13 8.68
C SER A 15 12.02 -6.20 7.88
N PHE A 16 12.18 -6.42 6.60
CA PHE A 16 12.98 -5.59 5.70
C PHE A 16 12.14 -4.59 4.90
N GLY A 17 10.87 -4.43 5.26
CA GLY A 17 9.99 -3.45 4.63
C GLY A 17 10.23 -2.04 5.14
N GLU A 18 10.18 -1.07 4.24
CA GLU A 18 10.30 0.34 4.56
C GLU A 18 9.22 1.13 3.84
N ILE A 19 8.77 2.21 4.48
CA ILE A 19 7.78 3.11 3.90
C ILE A 19 8.37 4.53 3.87
N TRP A 20 8.30 5.16 2.70
CA TRP A 20 8.78 6.52 2.46
C TRP A 20 7.63 7.37 1.96
N MET A 21 7.47 8.57 2.50
CA MET A 21 6.46 9.53 2.06
C MET A 21 7.16 10.81 1.59
N ASP A 22 7.00 11.15 0.31
CA ASP A 22 7.61 12.32 -0.32
C ASP A 22 9.12 12.43 -0.04
N GLY A 23 9.82 11.28 -0.06
CA GLY A 23 11.26 11.23 0.17
C GLY A 23 11.68 11.17 1.63
N VAL A 24 10.75 11.14 2.58
CA VAL A 24 11.03 11.05 4.01
C VAL A 24 10.71 9.64 4.52
N TRP A 25 11.67 9.01 5.16
CA TRP A 25 11.48 7.67 5.73
C TRP A 25 10.57 7.75 6.95
N LEU A 26 9.52 6.95 6.93
CA LEU A 26 8.57 6.83 8.04
C LEU A 26 8.98 5.65 8.93
N ALA A 27 9.99 5.89 9.78
CA ALA A 27 10.61 4.83 10.59
C ALA A 27 9.68 4.23 11.64
N ASN A 28 8.64 4.94 12.03
CA ASN A 28 7.67 4.46 13.01
C ASN A 28 6.56 3.58 12.41
N PHE A 29 6.48 3.47 11.09
CA PHE A 29 5.54 2.60 10.43
C PHE A 29 6.15 1.23 10.20
N ASN A 30 5.44 0.19 10.61
CA ASN A 30 5.93 -1.18 10.56
C ASN A 30 5.09 -2.12 9.69
N ALA A 31 4.03 -1.62 9.08
CA ALA A 31 3.19 -2.40 8.17
C ALA A 31 2.66 -1.52 7.06
N GLY A 32 2.58 -2.08 5.87
CA GLY A 32 2.05 -1.37 4.72
C GLY A 32 1.50 -2.34 3.69
N GLU A 33 0.50 -1.86 2.94
CA GLU A 33 -0.18 -2.66 1.93
C GLU A 33 -0.60 -1.75 0.78
N LEU A 34 -0.42 -2.22 -0.44
CA LEU A 34 -0.97 -1.61 -1.65
C LEU A 34 -1.72 -2.69 -2.42
N SER A 35 -2.95 -2.40 -2.80
CA SER A 35 -3.81 -3.34 -3.51
C SER A 35 -4.53 -2.66 -4.66
N VAL A 36 -4.70 -3.39 -5.75
CA VAL A 36 -5.47 -2.93 -6.90
C VAL A 36 -6.59 -3.94 -7.13
N GLU A 37 -7.82 -3.44 -7.12
CA GLU A 37 -9.00 -4.26 -7.34
C GLU A 37 -9.59 -3.91 -8.70
N ILE A 38 -9.88 -4.94 -9.49
CA ILE A 38 -10.40 -4.79 -10.84
C ILE A 38 -11.86 -5.20 -10.84
N GLN A 39 -12.74 -4.31 -11.29
CA GLN A 39 -14.17 -4.56 -11.39
C GLN A 39 -14.49 -5.05 -12.80
N TYR A 40 -15.13 -6.19 -12.91
CA TYR A 40 -15.51 -6.82 -14.16
C TYR A 40 -17.00 -6.75 -14.38
N GLU A 41 -17.41 -6.59 -15.62
CA GLU A 41 -18.78 -6.76 -16.04
C GLU A 41 -18.90 -8.03 -16.90
N LYS A 42 -19.95 -8.80 -16.66
CA LYS A 42 -20.21 -10.00 -17.42
C LYS A 42 -20.83 -9.66 -18.77
N ILE A 43 -20.27 -10.22 -19.82
CA ILE A 43 -20.74 -10.03 -21.18
C ILE A 43 -21.33 -11.34 -21.68
N LYS A 44 -22.58 -11.29 -22.09
CA LYS A 44 -23.27 -12.44 -22.71
C LYS A 44 -22.81 -12.61 -24.13
N ARG A 45 -22.51 -13.84 -24.49
CA ARG A 45 -22.10 -14.20 -25.86
C ARG A 45 -23.20 -14.92 -26.57
N SER A 46 -23.39 -14.61 -27.87
CA SER A 46 -24.30 -15.31 -28.73
C SER A 46 -23.81 -16.74 -28.97
N GLY A 47 -24.71 -17.71 -28.87
CA GLY A 47 -24.39 -19.11 -29.14
C GLY A 47 -23.60 -19.84 -28.07
N SER A 48 -23.45 -19.25 -26.91
CA SER A 48 -22.72 -19.88 -25.80
C SER A 48 -23.40 -19.61 -24.47
N ARG A 49 -23.36 -20.59 -23.58
CA ARG A 49 -23.78 -20.42 -22.18
C ARG A 49 -22.72 -19.74 -21.35
N LYS A 50 -21.48 -19.67 -21.83
CA LYS A 50 -20.36 -19.08 -21.08
C LYS A 50 -20.37 -17.56 -21.25
N ALA A 51 -20.39 -16.84 -20.13
CA ALA A 51 -20.25 -15.41 -20.13
C ALA A 51 -18.78 -15.01 -20.16
N GLY A 52 -18.46 -13.94 -20.88
CA GLY A 52 -17.15 -13.30 -20.82
C GLY A 52 -17.12 -12.27 -19.69
N ASN A 53 -15.93 -11.84 -19.32
CA ASN A 53 -15.74 -10.81 -18.32
C ASN A 53 -14.94 -9.66 -18.92
N LYS A 54 -15.46 -8.45 -18.79
CA LYS A 54 -14.79 -7.25 -19.29
C LYS A 54 -14.40 -6.35 -18.10
N PRO A 55 -13.11 -5.99 -17.97
CA PRO A 55 -12.70 -5.02 -16.93
C PRO A 55 -13.34 -3.66 -17.22
N MET A 56 -14.03 -3.10 -16.23
CA MET A 56 -14.72 -1.81 -16.37
C MET A 56 -14.08 -0.71 -15.56
N SER A 57 -13.59 -1.03 -14.36
CA SER A 57 -12.96 -0.03 -13.50
C SER A 57 -11.87 -0.66 -12.65
N ILE A 58 -10.99 0.19 -12.16
CA ILE A 58 -9.87 -0.21 -11.31
C ILE A 58 -9.89 0.68 -10.08
N GLU A 59 -9.85 0.07 -8.89
CA GLU A 59 -9.75 0.77 -7.63
C GLU A 59 -8.42 0.47 -6.97
N CYS A 60 -7.70 1.51 -6.62
CA CYS A 60 -6.40 1.41 -5.97
C CYS A 60 -6.53 1.83 -4.52
N THR A 61 -6.29 0.91 -3.61
CA THR A 61 -6.40 1.15 -2.17
C THR A 61 -5.18 0.63 -1.45
N GLY A 62 -4.95 1.14 -0.26
CA GLY A 62 -3.87 0.66 0.57
C GLY A 62 -4.01 1.16 1.99
N SER A 63 -3.09 0.74 2.82
CA SER A 63 -3.01 1.22 4.20
C SER A 63 -1.58 1.16 4.70
N ILE A 64 -1.27 2.03 5.65
CA ILE A 64 -0.04 1.97 6.43
C ILE A 64 -0.40 1.97 7.90
N ARG A 65 0.39 1.28 8.69
CA ARG A 65 0.15 1.14 10.11
C ARG A 65 1.48 1.23 10.86
N GLY A 66 1.45 1.86 12.00
CA GLY A 66 2.64 1.97 12.83
C GLY A 66 2.36 2.59 14.18
N TYR A 67 3.42 2.81 14.94
CA TYR A 67 3.34 3.40 16.25
C TYR A 67 3.24 4.92 16.17
N LYS A 68 2.41 5.49 17.03
CA LYS A 68 2.26 6.93 17.12
C LYS A 68 3.37 7.52 18.00
N ILE A 69 4.18 8.39 17.41
CA ILE A 69 5.26 9.10 18.13
C ILE A 69 5.05 10.61 18.18
N SER A 70 4.18 11.14 17.30
CA SER A 70 3.86 12.58 17.28
C SER A 70 2.51 12.80 16.59
N SER A 71 2.02 14.02 16.66
CA SER A 71 0.79 14.43 15.98
C SER A 71 1.03 15.02 14.60
N ALA A 72 2.27 15.10 14.15
CA ALA A 72 2.61 15.80 12.90
C ALA A 72 1.92 15.18 11.67
N PHE A 73 1.87 13.86 11.61
CA PHE A 73 1.24 13.15 10.48
C PHE A 73 -0.27 13.40 10.43
N ALA A 74 -0.94 13.27 11.57
CA ALA A 74 -2.38 13.54 11.65
C ALA A 74 -2.72 15.00 11.31
N ARG A 75 -1.85 15.93 11.70
CA ARG A 75 -2.04 17.35 11.41
C ARG A 75 -1.90 17.66 9.93
N LYS A 76 -0.97 17.02 9.23
CA LYS A 76 -0.83 17.19 7.78
C LYS A 76 -2.04 16.69 7.02
N ILE A 77 -2.48 15.48 7.34
CA ILE A 77 -3.64 14.86 6.67
C ILE A 77 -4.91 15.61 7.04
N GLY A 78 -4.98 16.13 8.27
CA GLY A 78 -6.13 16.86 8.77
C GLY A 78 -6.42 18.19 8.11
N GLN A 79 -5.58 18.66 7.17
CA GLN A 79 -5.83 19.93 6.48
C GLN A 79 -7.17 19.97 5.73
N ILE A 80 -7.73 18.81 5.40
CA ILE A 80 -9.03 18.70 4.73
C ILE A 80 -10.18 19.27 5.58
N MET A 81 -9.99 19.40 6.89
CA MET A 81 -10.98 20.00 7.78
C MET A 81 -11.15 21.51 7.56
N ASP A 82 -10.19 22.15 6.92
CA ASP A 82 -10.31 23.53 6.48
C ASP A 82 -10.91 23.55 5.07
N ASP A 83 -12.09 24.10 4.93
CA ASP A 83 -12.80 24.15 3.64
C ASP A 83 -12.04 24.90 2.55
N ARG A 84 -11.08 25.73 2.92
CA ARG A 84 -10.25 26.49 1.99
C ARG A 84 -8.98 25.77 1.59
N ALA A 85 -8.59 24.76 2.35
CA ALA A 85 -7.44 23.90 2.02
C ALA A 85 -7.93 22.70 1.22
N GLY A 86 -7.15 22.26 0.27
CA GLY A 86 -7.46 21.04 -0.47
C GLY A 86 -7.08 19.79 0.34
N ALA A 87 -7.35 18.63 -0.23
CA ALA A 87 -6.91 17.38 0.34
C ALA A 87 -5.38 17.30 0.35
N PHE A 88 -4.84 16.61 1.35
CA PHE A 88 -3.41 16.31 1.39
C PHE A 88 -3.13 15.16 0.42
N VAL A 89 -2.38 15.44 -0.63
CA VAL A 89 -2.00 14.45 -1.65
C VAL A 89 -0.50 14.24 -1.57
N CYS A 90 -0.08 12.99 -1.53
CA CYS A 90 1.34 12.66 -1.42
C CYS A 90 1.69 11.47 -2.29
N GLN A 91 2.96 11.11 -2.30
CA GLN A 91 3.48 9.90 -2.93
C GLN A 91 4.08 9.02 -1.85
N LEU A 92 3.78 7.73 -1.91
CA LEU A 92 4.35 6.74 -1.00
C LEU A 92 5.22 5.78 -1.80
N VAL A 93 6.39 5.49 -1.27
CA VAL A 93 7.26 4.43 -1.78
C VAL A 93 7.33 3.35 -0.72
N MET A 94 6.96 2.14 -1.08
CA MET A 94 7.13 0.97 -0.24
C MET A 94 8.26 0.13 -0.79
N LYS A 95 9.24 -0.16 0.06
CA LYS A 95 10.43 -0.90 -0.30
C LYS A 95 10.51 -2.17 0.51
N LEU A 96 10.87 -3.25 -0.14
CA LEU A 96 11.10 -4.53 0.50
C LEU A 96 12.43 -5.09 -0.04
N ASP A 97 13.44 -5.12 0.80
CA ASP A 97 14.79 -5.46 0.43
C ASP A 97 15.37 -6.50 1.39
N ASP A 98 14.92 -7.74 1.25
CA ASP A 98 15.43 -8.86 2.02
C ASP A 98 16.74 -9.32 1.39
N PRO A 99 17.87 -9.38 2.16
CA PRO A 99 19.15 -9.79 1.61
C PRO A 99 19.19 -11.25 1.11
N GLU A 100 18.27 -12.10 1.57
CA GLU A 100 18.19 -13.49 1.11
C GLU A 100 17.24 -13.69 -0.08
N ALA A 101 16.52 -12.65 -0.49
CA ALA A 101 15.61 -12.70 -1.64
C ALA A 101 16.38 -12.54 -2.96
N TYR A 102 15.68 -12.79 -4.06
CA TYR A 102 16.25 -12.61 -5.41
C TYR A 102 16.51 -11.15 -5.80
N GLY A 103 16.07 -10.20 -5.00
CA GLY A 103 16.30 -8.78 -5.25
C GLY A 103 15.44 -7.91 -4.36
N ALA A 104 15.54 -6.61 -4.55
CA ALA A 104 14.72 -5.61 -3.86
C ALA A 104 13.51 -5.25 -4.70
N GLU A 105 12.41 -4.94 -4.03
CA GLU A 105 11.20 -4.45 -4.67
C GLU A 105 10.86 -3.07 -4.12
N ARG A 106 10.62 -2.13 -5.00
CA ARG A 106 10.13 -0.79 -4.63
C ARG A 106 8.94 -0.44 -5.51
N VAL A 107 7.87 -0.01 -4.87
CA VAL A 107 6.65 0.41 -5.54
C VAL A 107 6.34 1.84 -5.14
N LEU A 108 6.12 2.69 -6.13
CA LEU A 108 5.70 4.08 -5.94
C LEU A 108 4.19 4.16 -6.15
N ALA A 109 3.46 4.60 -5.12
CA ALA A 109 2.04 4.92 -5.24
C ALA A 109 1.89 6.42 -5.45
N LYS A 110 1.16 6.80 -6.50
CA LYS A 110 0.96 8.19 -6.91
C LYS A 110 -0.45 8.66 -6.58
N GLY A 111 -0.56 9.93 -6.20
CA GLY A 111 -1.87 10.51 -5.91
C GLY A 111 -2.53 9.94 -4.66
N VAL A 112 -1.74 9.68 -3.62
CA VAL A 112 -2.22 9.08 -2.39
C VAL A 112 -3.03 10.09 -1.58
N GLN A 113 -4.26 9.72 -1.23
CA GLN A 113 -5.12 10.49 -0.35
C GLN A 113 -5.64 9.59 0.76
N PHE A 114 -5.48 10.02 2.00
CA PHE A 114 -5.90 9.25 3.15
C PHE A 114 -7.41 9.37 3.37
N THR A 115 -8.05 8.25 3.64
CA THR A 115 -9.51 8.18 3.80
C THR A 115 -9.98 8.19 5.24
N LYS A 116 -9.05 8.09 6.18
CA LYS A 116 -9.35 8.07 7.62
C LYS A 116 -8.22 8.73 8.38
N ILE A 117 -8.56 9.43 9.44
CA ILE A 117 -7.59 10.06 10.34
C ILE A 117 -7.81 9.53 11.75
N ASP A 118 -6.79 8.90 12.34
CA ASP A 118 -6.80 8.54 13.76
C ASP A 118 -6.38 9.77 14.57
N VAL A 119 -7.36 10.57 14.94
CA VAL A 119 -7.13 11.83 15.67
C VAL A 119 -6.65 11.56 17.09
N MET A 120 -7.31 10.64 17.78
CA MET A 120 -6.95 10.24 19.14
C MET A 120 -7.30 8.77 19.36
N LYS A 121 -6.34 8.01 19.83
CA LYS A 121 -6.53 6.59 20.12
C LYS A 121 -5.54 6.16 21.19
N PHE A 122 -5.99 5.51 22.22
CA PHE A 122 -5.12 4.94 23.24
C PHE A 122 -5.78 3.75 23.92
N GLU A 123 -4.94 2.90 24.49
CA GLU A 123 -5.36 1.77 25.31
C GLU A 123 -4.32 1.57 26.40
N HIS A 124 -4.77 1.45 27.65
CA HIS A 124 -3.85 1.23 28.76
C HIS A 124 -3.14 -0.13 28.63
N GLY A 125 -1.83 -0.11 28.85
CA GLY A 125 -1.01 -1.33 28.77
C GLY A 125 -0.53 -1.70 27.39
N SER A 126 -0.87 -0.91 26.34
CA SER A 126 -0.45 -1.16 24.97
C SER A 126 0.18 0.07 24.34
N PRO A 127 1.17 -0.10 23.43
CA PRO A 127 1.64 0.99 22.61
C PRO A 127 0.52 1.55 21.73
N VAL A 128 0.54 2.84 21.46
CA VAL A 128 -0.45 3.44 20.55
C VAL A 128 -0.07 3.14 19.12
N GLU A 129 -0.91 2.40 18.44
CA GLU A 129 -0.80 2.12 17.02
C GLU A 129 -1.87 2.89 16.26
N THR A 130 -1.51 3.40 15.09
CA THR A 130 -2.45 4.07 14.20
C THR A 130 -2.44 3.39 12.84
N GLU A 131 -3.61 3.35 12.23
CA GLU A 131 -3.81 2.80 10.89
C GLU A 131 -4.32 3.91 9.97
N TRP A 132 -3.71 4.02 8.80
CA TRP A 132 -4.00 5.08 7.84
C TRP A 132 -4.36 4.45 6.50
N PRO A 133 -5.65 4.14 6.28
CA PRO A 133 -6.10 3.68 4.98
C PRO A 133 -6.12 4.83 3.98
N PHE A 134 -5.80 4.51 2.74
CA PHE A 134 -5.74 5.51 1.68
C PHE A 134 -6.19 4.93 0.35
N VAL A 135 -6.46 5.83 -0.58
CA VAL A 135 -6.66 5.52 -1.99
C VAL A 135 -5.55 6.16 -2.79
N PHE A 136 -5.21 5.59 -3.92
CA PHE A 136 -4.22 6.18 -4.81
C PHE A 136 -4.68 6.03 -6.26
N GLU A 137 -4.09 6.81 -7.16
CA GLU A 137 -4.54 6.86 -8.54
C GLU A 137 -3.77 5.92 -9.46
N ASP A 138 -2.48 5.75 -9.19
CA ASP A 138 -1.59 4.95 -10.02
C ASP A 138 -0.42 4.43 -9.21
N TYR A 139 0.26 3.45 -9.74
CA TYR A 139 1.48 2.92 -9.13
C TYR A 139 2.51 2.58 -10.20
N GLU A 140 3.76 2.49 -9.78
CA GLU A 140 4.88 2.16 -10.64
C GLU A 140 5.88 1.32 -9.86
N PHE A 141 6.33 0.23 -10.46
CA PHE A 141 7.43 -0.54 -9.92
C PHE A 141 8.75 0.18 -10.25
N LEU A 142 9.40 0.71 -9.23
CA LEU A 142 10.73 1.31 -9.39
C LEU A 142 11.81 0.23 -9.49
N ASP A 143 11.68 -0.80 -8.68
CA ASP A 143 12.47 -2.03 -8.74
C ASP A 143 11.53 -3.20 -8.56
N PHE A 144 11.78 -4.30 -9.23
CA PHE A 144 10.99 -5.51 -9.07
C PHE A 144 11.90 -6.74 -8.97
N ILE A 145 11.37 -7.78 -8.34
CA ILE A 145 12.11 -9.01 -8.07
C ILE A 145 11.87 -9.99 -9.22
N GLU A 146 12.96 -10.49 -9.79
CA GLU A 146 12.90 -11.52 -10.83
C GLU A 146 13.58 -12.80 -10.33
N GLU A 147 12.89 -13.92 -10.42
CA GLU A 147 13.46 -15.21 -10.15
C GLU A 147 14.30 -15.65 -11.33
N GLU A 148 15.56 -16.00 -11.08
CA GLU A 148 16.47 -16.52 -12.10
C GLU A 148 16.42 -18.04 -12.25
#